data_b56b48b26ab3c149780600332b6264eb
#
_entry.id   b56b48b26ab3c149780600332b6264eb
#
_cell.length_a   1.000
_cell.length_b   1.000
_cell.length_c   1.000
_cell.angle_alpha   90.00
_cell.angle_beta   90.00
_cell.angle_gamma   90.00
#
_symmetry.space_group_name_H-M   'P 1'
#
loop_
_entity.id
_entity.type
_entity.pdbx_description
1 polymer ?
#
loop_
_entity_poly.entity_id
_entity_poly.type
_entity_poly.pdbx_seq_one_letter_code
_entity_poly.pdbx_strand_id
1 'polypeptide(L)'
;MDDKRTFLAIALAIAVLLAWTPLAEHMGWIQPQQRPAATQEATPAPAPAAQTAVAPASSLPVFTPSAGTDVKVETPLYSAVIYSGGGILRSFTLKHYDETIKADSPKVNLISPEASQTAPLGLTVNGQPSWSTGQWSFQGSDLNLKAGEQGSLTFTGIVDGVRVTRVISFNADNYLLSENILVGSADQAPRTVRLGFTVAATPFSNGKYDPTRLAWDANESFKEETSASTLAEKGIIEQGVFNWAGVMSNYFMNVTAPADPNNLTLKGRVQGDVWRLALERPDLLTPSNGGEVPVAVNWWFGPKDRTMLATAPDHLSQAVNFGMFSLIARPLLTILAFFHSFVGNWGIAILMLTFCIRVVFWPLSQKSFKSMEQMKKLQPMMKKLREKHKDDKEALNKEMMQLY
;
A
#
# COMPACT_ATOMS: atom_id res chain seq x y z
N MET A 1 -39.60 9.44 -32.88
CA MET A 1 -39.39 9.98 -31.52
C MET A 1 -38.14 9.46 -30.83
N ASP A 2 -37.43 8.50 -31.39
CA ASP A 2 -36.26 7.85 -30.81
C ASP A 2 -34.94 8.58 -31.10
N ASP A 3 -34.86 9.37 -32.18
CA ASP A 3 -33.61 10.10 -32.54
C ASP A 3 -33.16 11.10 -31.46
N LYS A 4 -34.12 11.80 -30.85
CA LYS A 4 -33.77 12.73 -29.76
C LYS A 4 -33.21 12.02 -28.51
N ARG A 5 -33.70 10.81 -28.22
CA ARG A 5 -33.23 10.01 -27.10
C ARG A 5 -31.87 9.39 -27.36
N THR A 6 -31.65 8.92 -28.60
CA THR A 6 -30.36 8.38 -29.04
C THR A 6 -29.31 9.47 -29.11
N PHE A 7 -29.67 10.66 -29.65
CA PHE A 7 -28.80 11.82 -29.68
C PHE A 7 -28.49 12.30 -28.25
N LEU A 8 -29.48 12.33 -27.35
CA LEU A 8 -29.30 12.67 -25.95
C LEU A 8 -28.41 11.66 -25.21
N ALA A 9 -28.55 10.37 -25.50
CA ALA A 9 -27.69 9.32 -24.92
C ALA A 9 -26.24 9.41 -25.40
N ILE A 10 -26.03 9.69 -26.69
CA ILE A 10 -24.69 9.89 -27.25
C ILE A 10 -24.10 11.22 -26.72
N ALA A 11 -24.87 12.29 -26.69
CA ALA A 11 -24.41 13.56 -26.11
C ALA A 11 -24.08 13.42 -24.63
N LEU A 12 -24.88 12.68 -23.87
CA LEU A 12 -24.62 12.39 -22.46
C LEU A 12 -23.36 11.53 -22.27
N ALA A 13 -23.17 10.52 -23.12
CA ALA A 13 -21.96 9.69 -23.10
C ALA A 13 -20.69 10.51 -23.43
N ILE A 14 -20.77 11.40 -24.42
CA ILE A 14 -19.67 12.32 -24.77
C ILE A 14 -19.46 13.32 -23.65
N ALA A 15 -20.51 13.88 -23.06
CA ALA A 15 -20.42 14.82 -21.94
C ALA A 15 -19.77 14.15 -20.70
N VAL A 16 -20.12 12.90 -20.41
CA VAL A 16 -19.51 12.09 -19.36
C VAL A 16 -18.02 11.86 -19.66
N LEU A 17 -17.67 11.50 -20.91
CA LEU A 17 -16.27 11.32 -21.31
C LEU A 17 -15.46 12.61 -21.24
N LEU A 18 -16.04 13.74 -21.66
CA LEU A 18 -15.36 15.04 -21.61
C LEU A 18 -15.27 15.62 -20.19
N ALA A 19 -16.27 15.37 -19.34
CA ALA A 19 -16.29 15.77 -17.95
C ALA A 19 -15.46 14.84 -17.05
N TRP A 20 -15.19 13.62 -17.51
CA TRP A 20 -14.48 12.61 -16.73
C TRP A 20 -13.04 13.02 -16.41
N THR A 21 -12.30 13.51 -17.40
CA THR A 21 -10.90 13.88 -17.22
C THR A 21 -10.73 15.00 -16.17
N PRO A 22 -11.41 16.16 -16.31
CA PRO A 22 -11.30 17.22 -15.30
C PRO A 22 -11.91 16.84 -13.94
N LEU A 23 -12.93 16.00 -13.92
CA LEU A 23 -13.51 15.50 -12.67
C LEU A 23 -12.54 14.54 -11.95
N ALA A 24 -11.90 13.64 -12.68
CA ALA A 24 -10.91 12.71 -12.16
C ALA A 24 -9.64 13.43 -11.69
N GLU A 25 -9.23 14.50 -12.36
CA GLU A 25 -8.14 15.38 -11.93
C GLU A 25 -8.51 16.15 -10.65
N HIS A 26 -9.72 16.69 -10.57
CA HIS A 26 -10.19 17.44 -9.39
C HIS A 26 -10.38 16.54 -8.16
N MET A 27 -10.73 15.27 -8.37
CA MET A 27 -10.82 14.26 -7.33
C MET A 27 -9.48 13.56 -7.00
N GLY A 28 -8.38 13.96 -7.67
CA GLY A 28 -7.06 13.39 -7.45
C GLY A 28 -6.88 11.95 -7.95
N TRP A 29 -7.76 11.48 -8.82
CA TRP A 29 -7.72 10.12 -9.38
C TRP A 29 -6.78 9.97 -10.58
N ILE A 30 -6.44 11.08 -11.24
CA ILE A 30 -5.49 11.14 -12.36
C ILE A 30 -4.58 12.34 -12.13
N GLN A 31 -3.28 12.16 -12.16
CA GLN A 31 -2.32 13.26 -12.16
C GLN A 31 -2.28 13.90 -13.55
N PRO A 32 -2.28 15.24 -13.67
CA PRO A 32 -2.17 15.90 -14.96
C PRO A 32 -0.85 15.54 -15.63
N GLN A 33 -0.92 14.93 -16.79
CA GLN A 33 0.24 14.63 -17.63
C GLN A 33 0.81 15.97 -18.11
N GLN A 34 1.98 16.37 -17.59
CA GLN A 34 2.68 17.55 -18.05
C GLN A 34 3.05 17.35 -19.53
N ARG A 35 2.41 18.14 -20.42
CA ARG A 35 2.85 18.25 -21.81
C ARG A 35 4.29 18.76 -21.82
N PRO A 36 5.19 18.21 -22.68
CA PRO A 36 6.49 18.81 -22.88
C PRO A 36 6.32 20.22 -23.40
N ALA A 37 6.83 21.20 -22.66
CA ALA A 37 6.84 22.59 -23.08
C ALA A 37 7.74 22.73 -24.31
N ALA A 38 7.22 23.38 -25.35
CA ALA A 38 7.98 23.76 -26.52
C ALA A 38 9.18 24.62 -26.10
N THR A 39 10.34 24.25 -26.57
CA THR A 39 11.62 24.93 -26.37
C THR A 39 11.52 26.39 -26.85
N GLN A 40 11.44 27.33 -25.93
CA GLN A 40 11.76 28.71 -26.19
C GLN A 40 13.21 28.98 -25.78
N GLU A 41 14.04 29.41 -26.73
CA GLU A 41 15.39 29.90 -26.47
C GLU A 41 15.32 31.04 -25.44
N ALA A 42 15.92 30.79 -24.26
CA ALA A 42 16.03 31.78 -23.21
C ALA A 42 17.44 32.37 -23.19
N THR A 43 17.52 33.67 -23.26
CA THR A 43 18.66 34.55 -23.00
C THR A 43 19.33 34.18 -21.65
N PRO A 44 20.66 34.19 -21.52
CA PRO A 44 21.32 33.79 -20.30
C PRO A 44 21.09 34.80 -19.18
N ALA A 45 20.41 34.35 -18.13
CA ALA A 45 20.30 35.06 -16.85
C ALA A 45 21.46 34.66 -15.91
N PRO A 46 21.87 35.52 -14.96
CA PRO A 46 23.06 35.30 -14.12
C PRO A 46 22.87 34.03 -13.22
N ALA A 47 23.97 33.30 -13.04
CA ALA A 47 24.05 32.06 -12.32
C ALA A 47 23.41 32.13 -10.93
N PRO A 48 22.45 31.23 -10.59
CA PRO A 48 22.00 31.06 -9.23
C PRO A 48 23.11 30.39 -8.40
N ALA A 49 23.25 30.85 -7.15
CA ALA A 49 24.10 30.25 -6.15
C ALA A 49 23.90 28.72 -6.12
N ALA A 50 25.02 28.00 -6.04
CA ALA A 50 25.08 26.55 -6.00
C ALA A 50 24.00 25.95 -5.10
N GLN A 51 22.94 25.39 -5.67
CA GLN A 51 22.08 24.46 -4.98
C GLN A 51 22.95 23.26 -4.63
N THR A 52 23.14 23.06 -3.34
CA THR A 52 23.81 21.88 -2.80
C THR A 52 23.14 20.65 -3.44
N ALA A 53 23.88 19.94 -4.28
CA ALA A 53 23.40 18.70 -4.89
C ALA A 53 22.84 17.81 -3.78
N VAL A 54 21.54 17.51 -3.85
CA VAL A 54 20.91 16.51 -3.00
C VAL A 54 21.69 15.23 -3.24
N ALA A 55 22.44 14.78 -2.23
CA ALA A 55 23.18 13.54 -2.30
C ALA A 55 22.25 12.43 -2.79
N PRO A 56 22.69 11.56 -3.71
CA PRO A 56 21.88 10.44 -4.19
C PRO A 56 21.38 9.68 -2.96
N ALA A 57 20.09 9.30 -2.98
CA ALA A 57 19.40 8.63 -1.87
C ALA A 57 20.33 7.57 -1.29
N SER A 58 20.88 7.85 -0.09
CA SER A 58 21.87 7.00 0.53
C SER A 58 21.27 5.62 0.65
N SER A 59 21.97 4.62 0.11
CA SER A 59 21.58 3.21 0.25
C SER A 59 21.29 2.96 1.72
N LEU A 60 20.06 2.51 2.03
CA LEU A 60 19.74 2.10 3.39
C LEU A 60 20.78 1.05 3.82
N PRO A 61 21.39 1.17 5.00
CA PRO A 61 22.51 0.33 5.38
C PRO A 61 22.11 -1.17 5.39
N VAL A 62 23.03 -2.00 4.94
CA VAL A 62 22.88 -3.45 4.98
C VAL A 62 23.06 -3.94 6.43
N PHE A 63 22.32 -4.96 6.81
CA PHE A 63 22.43 -5.58 8.12
C PHE A 63 23.81 -6.21 8.33
N THR A 64 24.53 -5.72 9.34
CA THR A 64 25.72 -6.38 9.90
C THR A 64 25.37 -6.78 11.32
N PRO A 65 25.31 -8.07 11.67
CA PRO A 65 24.84 -8.48 12.99
C PRO A 65 25.79 -7.96 14.08
N SER A 66 25.25 -7.22 15.04
CA SER A 66 25.87 -7.02 16.34
C SER A 66 25.81 -8.34 17.15
N ALA A 67 26.52 -8.43 18.28
CA ALA A 67 26.38 -9.59 19.16
C ALA A 67 24.93 -9.68 19.69
N GLY A 68 24.27 -10.80 19.46
CA GLY A 68 22.89 -11.03 19.88
C GLY A 68 22.46 -12.49 19.61
N THR A 69 21.27 -12.81 20.08
CA THR A 69 20.65 -14.15 19.92
C THR A 69 19.25 -13.99 19.35
N ASP A 70 18.74 -15.04 18.75
CA ASP A 70 17.38 -15.11 18.27
C ASP A 70 16.42 -15.39 19.44
N VAL A 71 15.36 -14.59 19.55
CA VAL A 71 14.27 -14.71 20.52
C VAL A 71 13.01 -15.08 19.76
N LYS A 72 12.35 -16.15 20.17
CA LYS A 72 11.14 -16.64 19.51
C LYS A 72 9.89 -16.10 20.17
N VAL A 73 8.91 -15.75 19.35
CA VAL A 73 7.57 -15.36 19.77
C VAL A 73 6.57 -16.26 19.05
N GLU A 74 5.90 -17.08 19.83
CA GLU A 74 4.89 -18.01 19.36
C GLU A 74 3.50 -17.54 19.77
N THR A 75 2.57 -17.47 18.81
CA THR A 75 1.16 -17.16 19.02
C THR A 75 0.28 -18.15 18.25
N PRO A 76 -1.04 -18.18 18.45
CA PRO A 76 -1.94 -18.95 17.60
C PRO A 76 -1.91 -18.53 16.12
N LEU A 77 -1.63 -17.27 15.82
CA LEU A 77 -1.71 -16.70 14.47
C LEU A 77 -0.37 -16.73 13.72
N TYR A 78 0.74 -16.53 14.42
CA TYR A 78 2.08 -16.43 13.81
C TYR A 78 3.19 -16.96 14.71
N SER A 79 4.32 -17.21 14.09
CA SER A 79 5.62 -17.44 14.74
C SER A 79 6.59 -16.37 14.26
N ALA A 80 7.20 -15.63 15.17
CA ALA A 80 8.17 -14.58 14.85
C ALA A 80 9.52 -14.89 15.48
N VAL A 81 10.60 -14.46 14.82
CA VAL A 81 11.96 -14.51 15.33
C VAL A 81 12.52 -13.10 15.35
N ILE A 82 12.85 -12.62 16.57
CA ILE A 82 13.41 -11.30 16.81
C ILE A 82 14.88 -11.44 17.17
N TYR A 83 15.75 -10.72 16.50
CA TYR A 83 17.16 -10.67 16.85
C TYR A 83 17.42 -9.66 17.96
N SER A 84 18.02 -10.10 19.07
CA SER A 84 18.21 -9.27 20.26
C SER A 84 19.23 -8.13 20.07
N GLY A 85 20.10 -8.24 19.07
CA GLY A 85 21.02 -7.17 18.67
C GLY A 85 20.31 -6.05 17.90
N GLY A 86 19.41 -5.32 18.58
CA GLY A 86 18.67 -4.20 18.01
C GLY A 86 17.15 -4.40 17.90
N GLY A 87 16.62 -5.57 18.27
CA GLY A 87 15.18 -5.84 18.23
C GLY A 87 14.60 -5.88 16.81
N ILE A 88 15.31 -6.48 15.86
CA ILE A 88 14.90 -6.56 14.45
C ILE A 88 14.23 -7.90 14.15
N LEU A 89 13.34 -7.90 13.17
CA LEU A 89 12.59 -9.08 12.76
C LEU A 89 13.41 -9.92 11.74
N ARG A 90 13.67 -11.18 12.08
CA ARG A 90 14.34 -12.14 11.18
C ARG A 90 13.39 -13.03 10.41
N SER A 91 12.24 -13.35 11.00
CA SER A 91 11.21 -14.18 10.39
C SER A 91 9.86 -13.83 10.96
N PHE A 92 8.81 -13.91 10.15
CA PHE A 92 7.43 -13.75 10.57
C PHE A 92 6.55 -14.70 9.75
N THR A 93 6.25 -15.85 10.31
CA THR A 93 5.55 -16.94 9.62
C THR A 93 4.09 -16.98 10.04
N LEU A 94 3.18 -16.92 9.08
CA LEU A 94 1.74 -16.97 9.29
C LEU A 94 1.25 -18.40 9.40
N LYS A 95 0.65 -18.80 10.53
CA LYS A 95 0.25 -20.20 10.79
C LYS A 95 -0.98 -20.65 9.99
N HIS A 96 -1.83 -19.71 9.56
CA HIS A 96 -3.09 -20.00 8.85
C HIS A 96 -3.01 -19.80 7.34
N TYR A 97 -1.83 -19.46 6.80
CA TYR A 97 -1.64 -19.18 5.38
C TYR A 97 -0.54 -20.06 4.81
N ASP A 98 -0.88 -20.78 3.75
CA ASP A 98 0.04 -21.63 3.01
C ASP A 98 0.52 -20.95 1.73
N GLU A 99 1.78 -21.16 1.33
CA GLU A 99 2.33 -20.56 0.10
C GLU A 99 1.66 -21.11 -1.16
N THR A 100 1.19 -22.36 -1.10
CA THR A 100 0.54 -23.05 -2.21
C THR A 100 -0.69 -23.84 -1.73
N ILE A 101 -1.52 -24.31 -2.65
CA ILE A 101 -2.70 -25.15 -2.38
C ILE A 101 -2.37 -26.62 -2.09
N LYS A 102 -1.09 -27.02 -2.08
CA LYS A 102 -0.68 -28.40 -1.81
C LYS A 102 -0.79 -28.68 -0.31
N ALA A 103 -1.12 -29.93 0.04
CA ALA A 103 -1.32 -30.33 1.44
C ALA A 103 -0.07 -30.20 2.33
N ASP A 104 1.11 -30.30 1.73
CA ASP A 104 2.44 -30.19 2.36
C ASP A 104 3.12 -28.86 2.10
N SER A 105 2.34 -27.82 1.75
CA SER A 105 2.86 -26.48 1.46
C SER A 105 3.51 -25.88 2.70
N PRO A 106 4.66 -25.20 2.57
CA PRO A 106 5.20 -24.40 3.65
C PRO A 106 4.25 -23.24 3.98
N LYS A 107 4.36 -22.75 5.21
CA LYS A 107 3.61 -21.56 5.66
C LYS A 107 4.22 -20.28 5.10
N VAL A 108 3.38 -19.31 4.80
CA VAL A 108 3.83 -18.00 4.31
C VAL A 108 4.72 -17.33 5.35
N ASN A 109 5.95 -17.04 4.97
CA ASN A 109 6.88 -16.23 5.76
C ASN A 109 6.97 -14.83 5.11
N LEU A 110 6.57 -13.79 5.85
CA LEU A 110 6.56 -12.40 5.37
C LEU A 110 7.95 -11.77 5.32
N ILE A 111 8.94 -12.40 5.95
CA ILE A 111 10.32 -11.92 6.00
C ILE A 111 11.22 -13.02 5.45
N SER A 112 11.66 -12.87 4.22
CA SER A 112 12.64 -13.76 3.61
C SER A 112 14.04 -13.57 4.22
N PRO A 113 14.95 -14.52 4.04
CA PRO A 113 16.34 -14.38 4.47
C PRO A 113 17.01 -13.11 3.91
N GLU A 114 16.72 -12.73 2.65
CA GLU A 114 17.25 -11.54 2.00
C GLU A 114 16.66 -10.27 2.62
N ALA A 115 15.34 -10.24 2.86
CA ALA A 115 14.68 -9.12 3.52
C ALA A 115 15.17 -8.94 4.97
N SER A 116 15.43 -10.04 5.69
CA SER A 116 15.91 -10.01 7.07
C SER A 116 17.27 -9.28 7.22
N GLN A 117 18.11 -9.34 6.18
CA GLN A 117 19.41 -8.63 6.15
C GLN A 117 19.26 -7.10 6.04
N THR A 118 18.08 -6.63 5.69
CA THR A 118 17.76 -5.21 5.56
C THR A 118 16.97 -4.65 6.74
N ALA A 119 16.94 -5.40 7.83
CA ALA A 119 16.32 -5.07 9.12
C ALA A 119 14.87 -4.58 9.03
N PRO A 120 13.90 -5.44 8.68
CA PRO A 120 12.49 -5.16 8.93
C PRO A 120 12.24 -5.03 10.44
N LEU A 121 11.30 -4.19 10.84
CA LEU A 121 11.15 -3.73 12.23
C LEU A 121 12.41 -2.98 12.74
N GLY A 122 13.17 -2.38 11.81
CA GLY A 122 14.45 -1.73 12.13
C GLY A 122 14.28 -0.30 12.60
N LEU A 123 15.20 0.13 13.45
CA LEU A 123 15.31 1.50 13.93
C LEU A 123 16.63 2.11 13.47
N THR A 124 16.59 3.28 12.84
CA THR A 124 17.78 4.10 12.61
C THR A 124 17.84 5.25 13.60
N VAL A 125 19.03 5.59 14.06
CA VAL A 125 19.30 6.73 14.94
C VAL A 125 20.29 7.63 14.24
N ASN A 126 19.93 8.89 13.98
CA ASN A 126 20.74 9.84 13.21
C ASN A 126 21.22 9.30 11.85
N GLY A 127 20.36 8.50 11.18
CA GLY A 127 20.70 7.83 9.93
C GLY A 127 21.60 6.59 10.09
N GLN A 128 22.07 6.28 11.30
CA GLN A 128 22.85 5.06 11.56
C GLN A 128 21.95 3.88 11.89
N PRO A 129 22.23 2.69 11.36
CA PRO A 129 21.45 1.49 11.66
C PRO A 129 21.72 1.02 13.09
N SER A 130 20.72 1.09 13.96
CA SER A 130 20.86 0.74 15.36
C SER A 130 21.29 -0.71 15.59
N TRP A 131 20.91 -1.61 14.68
CA TRP A 131 21.21 -3.04 14.73
C TRP A 131 22.66 -3.41 14.38
N SER A 132 23.40 -2.53 13.71
CA SER A 132 24.81 -2.78 13.34
C SER A 132 25.81 -1.94 14.14
N THR A 133 25.41 -0.76 14.61
CA THR A 133 26.28 0.18 15.31
C THR A 133 26.01 0.27 16.81
N GLY A 134 24.83 -0.21 17.26
CA GLY A 134 24.44 -0.15 18.66
C GLY A 134 25.05 -1.26 19.51
N GLN A 135 25.29 -0.94 20.78
CA GLN A 135 25.59 -1.93 21.80
C GLN A 135 24.29 -2.27 22.52
N TRP A 136 23.78 -3.48 22.31
CA TRP A 136 22.45 -3.90 22.77
C TRP A 136 22.56 -4.90 23.91
N SER A 137 21.64 -4.79 24.87
CA SER A 137 21.35 -5.77 25.90
C SER A 137 19.87 -6.18 25.82
N PHE A 138 19.64 -7.45 26.04
CA PHE A 138 18.30 -8.04 26.10
C PHE A 138 18.19 -8.83 27.41
N GLN A 139 17.11 -8.58 28.14
CA GLN A 139 16.74 -9.34 29.33
C GLN A 139 15.35 -9.93 29.08
N GLY A 140 15.28 -11.21 28.90
CA GLY A 140 14.02 -11.90 28.60
C GLY A 140 14.25 -13.31 28.11
N SER A 141 13.18 -13.95 27.71
CA SER A 141 13.15 -15.30 27.13
C SER A 141 12.16 -15.33 25.98
N ASP A 142 12.08 -16.47 25.30
CA ASP A 142 11.06 -16.74 24.29
C ASP A 142 9.65 -16.51 24.87
N LEU A 143 8.76 -15.97 24.06
CA LEU A 143 7.35 -15.76 24.38
C LEU A 143 6.50 -16.86 23.75
N ASN A 144 5.59 -17.43 24.53
CA ASN A 144 4.60 -18.36 24.04
C ASN A 144 3.21 -17.91 24.51
N LEU A 145 2.51 -17.19 23.65
CA LEU A 145 1.25 -16.52 23.96
C LEU A 145 0.06 -17.35 23.50
N LYS A 146 -0.90 -17.55 24.39
CA LYS A 146 -2.19 -18.17 24.08
C LYS A 146 -3.19 -17.10 23.61
N ALA A 147 -4.30 -17.54 23.01
CA ALA A 147 -5.39 -16.64 22.63
C ALA A 147 -5.81 -15.74 23.82
N GLY A 148 -5.97 -14.45 23.56
CA GLY A 148 -6.27 -13.43 24.57
C GLY A 148 -5.05 -12.90 25.34
N GLU A 149 -3.85 -13.47 25.15
CA GLU A 149 -2.66 -13.05 25.87
C GLU A 149 -1.87 -12.00 25.07
N GLN A 150 -1.15 -11.17 25.82
CA GLN A 150 -0.19 -10.20 25.32
C GLN A 150 1.15 -10.40 26.02
N GLY A 151 2.25 -10.12 25.33
CA GLY A 151 3.59 -10.19 25.88
C GLY A 151 4.47 -9.11 25.28
N SER A 152 5.57 -8.79 25.93
CA SER A 152 6.51 -7.78 25.43
C SER A 152 7.96 -8.24 25.56
N LEU A 153 8.79 -7.75 24.63
CA LEU A 153 10.24 -7.89 24.67
C LEU A 153 10.85 -6.51 24.82
N THR A 154 11.86 -6.39 25.71
CA THR A 154 12.55 -5.11 25.96
C THR A 154 14.02 -5.22 25.56
N PHE A 155 14.42 -4.34 24.67
CA PHE A 155 15.79 -4.20 24.18
C PHE A 155 16.34 -2.83 24.57
N THR A 156 17.46 -2.78 25.27
CA THR A 156 18.11 -1.52 25.64
C THR A 156 19.47 -1.43 24.98
N GLY A 157 19.76 -0.30 24.36
CA GLY A 157 21.02 -0.11 23.65
C GLY A 157 21.52 1.33 23.68
N ILE A 158 22.78 1.51 23.30
CA ILE A 158 23.39 2.81 23.05
C ILE A 158 23.84 2.85 21.60
N VAL A 159 23.33 3.84 20.86
CA VAL A 159 23.60 4.07 19.43
C VAL A 159 24.01 5.53 19.27
N ASP A 160 25.22 5.80 18.81
CA ASP A 160 25.74 7.16 18.60
C ASP A 160 25.56 8.07 19.82
N GLY A 161 25.86 7.55 21.03
CA GLY A 161 25.70 8.27 22.28
C GLY A 161 24.24 8.51 22.71
N VAL A 162 23.29 7.96 22.02
CA VAL A 162 21.87 7.98 22.34
C VAL A 162 21.49 6.67 23.03
N ARG A 163 20.90 6.75 24.21
CA ARG A 163 20.29 5.61 24.88
C ARG A 163 18.92 5.35 24.26
N VAL A 164 18.67 4.12 23.87
CA VAL A 164 17.42 3.69 23.25
C VAL A 164 16.90 2.47 23.99
N THR A 165 15.68 2.55 24.48
CA THR A 165 14.95 1.38 25.04
C THR A 165 13.76 1.12 24.15
N ARG A 166 13.70 -0.06 23.53
CA ARG A 166 12.63 -0.53 22.67
C ARG A 166 11.78 -1.54 23.43
N VAL A 167 10.50 -1.24 23.63
CA VAL A 167 9.53 -2.17 24.23
C VAL A 167 8.56 -2.58 23.12
N ILE A 168 8.71 -3.78 22.58
CA ILE A 168 7.89 -4.33 21.51
C ILE A 168 6.85 -5.25 22.12
N SER A 169 5.58 -4.92 21.95
CA SER A 169 4.44 -5.67 22.46
C SER A 169 3.80 -6.49 21.37
N PHE A 170 3.51 -7.74 21.65
CA PHE A 170 2.91 -8.74 20.77
C PHE A 170 1.52 -9.09 21.28
N ASN A 171 0.58 -9.27 20.37
CA ASN A 171 -0.78 -9.69 20.68
C ASN A 171 -1.07 -11.04 20.00
N ALA A 172 -1.64 -11.98 20.76
CA ALA A 172 -1.96 -13.30 20.26
C ALA A 172 -3.16 -13.35 19.29
N ASP A 173 -4.03 -12.33 19.31
CA ASP A 173 -5.29 -12.33 18.58
C ASP A 173 -5.27 -11.49 17.29
N ASN A 174 -4.18 -10.78 17.02
CA ASN A 174 -4.01 -9.99 15.80
C ASN A 174 -2.53 -9.94 15.34
N TYR A 175 -2.28 -9.27 14.23
CA TYR A 175 -0.95 -9.12 13.62
C TYR A 175 -0.31 -7.76 13.89
N LEU A 176 -0.85 -7.00 14.86
CA LEU A 176 -0.34 -5.70 15.26
C LEU A 176 0.75 -5.88 16.33
N LEU A 177 1.90 -5.30 16.07
CA LEU A 177 2.96 -5.11 17.06
C LEU A 177 2.96 -3.63 17.45
N SER A 178 2.83 -3.34 18.74
CA SER A 178 2.94 -1.96 19.26
C SER A 178 4.29 -1.78 19.90
N GLU A 179 4.98 -0.73 19.55
CA GLU A 179 6.31 -0.45 20.09
C GLU A 179 6.34 0.92 20.76
N ASN A 180 6.91 0.96 21.96
CA ASN A 180 7.25 2.18 22.66
C ASN A 180 8.76 2.30 22.76
N ILE A 181 9.31 3.37 22.20
CA ILE A 181 10.74 3.65 22.16
C ILE A 181 11.02 4.80 23.10
N LEU A 182 11.86 4.57 24.11
CA LEU A 182 12.33 5.63 25.00
C LEU A 182 13.71 6.08 24.52
N VAL A 183 13.87 7.38 24.28
CA VAL A 183 15.08 7.99 23.72
C VAL A 183 15.67 8.97 24.71
N GLY A 184 16.88 8.72 25.15
CA GLY A 184 17.61 9.57 26.08
C GLY A 184 19.06 9.75 25.67
N SER A 185 19.75 10.70 26.32
CA SER A 185 21.19 10.86 26.12
C SER A 185 21.98 9.93 27.06
N ALA A 186 23.00 9.28 26.53
CA ALA A 186 23.84 8.39 27.34
C ALA A 186 24.72 9.15 28.33
N ASP A 187 25.11 10.39 28.01
CA ASP A 187 25.95 11.29 28.81
C ASP A 187 25.17 12.42 29.49
N GLN A 188 23.83 12.36 29.50
CA GLN A 188 22.92 13.35 30.07
C GLN A 188 22.97 14.74 29.41
N ALA A 189 23.78 14.93 28.37
CA ALA A 189 23.79 16.17 27.61
C ALA A 189 22.59 16.19 26.63
N PRO A 190 21.94 17.35 26.38
CA PRO A 190 20.87 17.41 25.39
C PRO A 190 21.41 17.08 24.01
N ARG A 191 20.71 16.20 23.30
CA ARG A 191 21.09 15.76 21.95
C ARG A 191 19.91 15.90 21.00
N THR A 192 20.19 16.33 19.80
CA THR A 192 19.23 16.24 18.68
C THR A 192 19.29 14.83 18.10
N VAL A 193 18.16 14.15 18.05
CA VAL A 193 18.05 12.75 17.60
C VAL A 193 17.01 12.65 16.52
N ARG A 194 17.36 12.02 15.40
CA ARG A 194 16.45 11.64 14.32
C ARG A 194 16.24 10.14 14.31
N LEU A 195 15.00 9.71 14.42
CA LEU A 195 14.63 8.30 14.34
C LEU A 195 14.05 7.97 12.97
N GLY A 196 14.37 6.79 12.45
CA GLY A 196 13.75 6.23 11.25
C GLY A 196 13.31 4.79 11.49
N PHE A 197 12.12 4.46 10.99
CA PHE A 197 11.48 3.16 11.11
C PHE A 197 11.54 2.45 9.76
N THR A 198 12.14 1.25 9.72
CA THR A 198 12.39 0.55 8.45
C THR A 198 11.53 -0.69 8.32
N VAL A 199 10.96 -0.88 7.13
CA VAL A 199 10.28 -2.10 6.71
C VAL A 199 10.91 -2.61 5.42
N ALA A 200 10.92 -3.94 5.27
CA ALA A 200 11.42 -4.60 4.07
C ALA A 200 10.66 -5.90 3.82
N ALA A 201 10.54 -6.27 2.56
CA ALA A 201 10.06 -7.56 2.12
C ALA A 201 10.61 -7.89 0.73
N THR A 202 10.73 -9.17 0.42
CA THR A 202 10.74 -9.66 -0.96
C THR A 202 9.31 -9.80 -1.47
N PRO A 203 9.09 -10.01 -2.76
CA PRO A 203 7.75 -10.31 -3.27
C PRO A 203 7.11 -11.45 -2.48
N PHE A 204 5.91 -11.20 -1.94
CA PHE A 204 5.16 -12.20 -1.17
C PHE A 204 4.63 -13.35 -2.03
N SER A 205 4.57 -13.14 -3.33
CA SER A 205 4.09 -14.10 -4.32
C SER A 205 4.78 -13.84 -5.65
N ASN A 206 5.03 -14.89 -6.41
CA ASN A 206 5.52 -14.82 -7.80
C ASN A 206 4.36 -14.71 -8.82
N GLY A 207 3.13 -14.52 -8.34
CA GLY A 207 1.93 -14.46 -9.16
C GLY A 207 1.81 -13.14 -9.92
N LYS A 208 1.58 -13.22 -11.25
CA LYS A 208 1.33 -12.04 -12.11
C LYS A 208 0.22 -11.12 -11.59
N TYR A 209 -0.73 -11.66 -10.84
CA TYR A 209 -1.91 -10.95 -10.35
C TYR A 209 -1.76 -10.47 -8.89
N ASP A 210 -0.60 -10.67 -8.29
CA ASP A 210 -0.30 -10.22 -6.93
C ASP A 210 1.03 -9.44 -6.89
N PRO A 211 1.11 -8.27 -7.54
CA PRO A 211 2.32 -7.47 -7.59
C PRO A 211 2.67 -6.91 -6.22
N THR A 212 3.95 -6.97 -5.88
CA THR A 212 4.49 -6.28 -4.72
C THR A 212 4.65 -4.79 -5.04
N ARG A 213 4.41 -3.94 -4.05
CA ARG A 213 4.48 -2.48 -4.17
C ARG A 213 4.93 -1.83 -2.88
N LEU A 214 5.49 -0.64 -2.97
CA LEU A 214 5.53 0.30 -1.87
C LEU A 214 4.19 1.03 -1.83
N ALA A 215 3.59 1.16 -0.65
CA ALA A 215 2.37 1.93 -0.49
C ALA A 215 2.39 2.70 0.82
N TRP A 216 1.72 3.84 0.83
CA TRP A 216 1.65 4.73 1.98
C TRP A 216 0.36 5.53 1.98
N ASP A 217 -0.06 5.93 3.16
CA ASP A 217 -1.16 6.85 3.36
C ASP A 217 -0.60 8.26 3.61
N ALA A 218 -0.75 9.13 2.63
CA ALA A 218 -0.34 10.53 2.69
C ALA A 218 -1.57 11.43 2.80
N ASN A 219 -1.76 12.12 3.94
CA ASN A 219 -2.91 12.99 4.18
C ASN A 219 -4.25 12.28 3.91
N GLU A 220 -4.43 11.09 4.45
CA GLU A 220 -5.61 10.23 4.25
C GLU A 220 -5.85 9.80 2.79
N SER A 221 -4.84 9.93 1.94
CA SER A 221 -4.85 9.49 0.55
C SER A 221 -3.90 8.32 0.33
N PHE A 222 -4.45 7.21 -0.13
CA PHE A 222 -3.66 6.04 -0.50
C PHE A 222 -2.81 6.33 -1.73
N LYS A 223 -1.50 6.14 -1.61
CA LYS A 223 -0.53 6.21 -2.70
C LYS A 223 0.24 4.90 -2.82
N GLU A 224 0.67 4.57 -4.02
CA GLU A 224 1.47 3.37 -4.27
C GLU A 224 2.45 3.57 -5.43
N GLU A 225 3.58 2.83 -5.38
CA GLU A 225 4.53 2.70 -6.48
C GLU A 225 4.79 1.20 -6.72
N THR A 226 4.51 0.77 -7.94
CA THR A 226 4.60 -0.64 -8.36
C THR A 226 5.78 -0.93 -9.28
N SER A 227 6.46 0.10 -9.79
CA SER A 227 7.58 -0.03 -10.71
C SER A 227 8.88 -0.31 -9.96
N ALA A 228 9.30 -1.58 -9.93
CA ALA A 228 10.57 -1.97 -9.33
C ALA A 228 11.76 -1.29 -10.00
N SER A 229 11.74 -1.08 -11.33
CA SER A 229 12.80 -0.39 -12.06
C SER A 229 12.94 1.08 -11.66
N THR A 230 11.82 1.80 -11.56
CA THR A 230 11.81 3.20 -11.08
C THR A 230 12.36 3.30 -9.67
N LEU A 231 11.93 2.38 -8.79
CA LEU A 231 12.41 2.33 -7.40
C LEU A 231 13.88 1.94 -7.29
N ALA A 232 14.39 1.10 -8.18
CA ALA A 232 15.80 0.71 -8.18
C ALA A 232 16.70 1.86 -8.68
N GLU A 233 16.27 2.60 -9.70
CA GLU A 233 17.04 3.69 -10.29
C GLU A 233 16.99 4.98 -9.46
N LYS A 234 15.78 5.44 -9.14
CA LYS A 234 15.56 6.76 -8.54
C LYS A 234 15.18 6.70 -7.07
N GLY A 235 14.49 5.62 -6.66
CA GLY A 235 13.85 5.56 -5.35
C GLY A 235 12.71 6.56 -5.22
N ILE A 236 12.17 6.66 -4.00
CA ILE A 236 11.18 7.68 -3.61
C ILE A 236 11.71 8.42 -2.40
N ILE A 237 11.56 9.76 -2.40
CA ILE A 237 11.74 10.61 -1.23
C ILE A 237 10.58 11.59 -1.23
N GLU A 238 9.71 11.49 -0.23
CA GLU A 238 8.60 12.44 -0.02
C GLU A 238 8.64 12.93 1.43
N GLN A 239 8.26 14.18 1.64
CA GLN A 239 8.08 14.76 2.97
C GLN A 239 6.63 15.17 3.16
N GLY A 240 6.06 14.85 4.32
CA GLY A 240 4.65 15.16 4.57
C GLY A 240 4.09 14.51 5.82
N VAL A 241 2.77 14.33 5.82
CA VAL A 241 2.01 13.61 6.83
C VAL A 241 1.76 12.20 6.32
N PHE A 242 2.27 11.20 7.05
CA PHE A 242 2.11 9.78 6.68
C PHE A 242 1.53 9.01 7.86
N ASN A 243 0.29 8.55 7.74
CA ASN A 243 -0.32 7.72 8.79
C ASN A 243 0.35 6.35 8.87
N TRP A 244 0.68 5.78 7.72
CA TRP A 244 1.44 4.53 7.62
C TRP A 244 2.16 4.45 6.28
N ALA A 245 3.18 3.60 6.21
CA ALA A 245 3.87 3.25 4.98
C ALA A 245 4.47 1.84 5.06
N GLY A 246 4.56 1.15 3.93
CA GLY A 246 5.10 -0.20 3.92
C GLY A 246 5.23 -0.87 2.56
N VAL A 247 5.60 -2.13 2.61
CA VAL A 247 5.66 -3.05 1.46
C VAL A 247 4.44 -3.94 1.51
N MET A 248 3.70 -4.04 0.41
CA MET A 248 2.49 -4.86 0.37
C MET A 248 2.24 -5.53 -0.98
N SER A 249 1.42 -6.57 -0.95
CA SER A 249 0.78 -7.18 -2.11
C SER A 249 -0.74 -6.96 -2.05
N ASN A 250 -1.50 -7.77 -2.80
CA ASN A 250 -2.95 -7.76 -2.67
C ASN A 250 -3.42 -8.46 -1.37
N TYR A 251 -2.63 -9.40 -0.84
CA TYR A 251 -3.03 -10.27 0.27
C TYR A 251 -2.27 -10.00 1.57
N PHE A 252 -1.02 -9.58 1.50
CA PHE A 252 -0.14 -9.40 2.66
C PHE A 252 0.47 -8.00 2.69
N MET A 253 0.87 -7.58 3.89
CA MET A 253 1.56 -6.31 4.06
C MET A 253 2.49 -6.31 5.28
N ASN A 254 3.62 -5.62 5.13
CA ASN A 254 4.57 -5.24 6.17
C ASN A 254 4.57 -3.72 6.25
N VAL A 255 4.07 -3.14 7.32
CA VAL A 255 3.79 -1.70 7.42
C VAL A 255 4.29 -1.15 8.75
N THR A 256 4.78 0.08 8.73
CA THR A 256 5.06 0.91 9.91
C THR A 256 4.09 2.09 9.96
N ALA A 257 3.58 2.39 11.14
CA ALA A 257 2.63 3.46 11.41
C ALA A 257 3.06 4.22 12.68
N PRO A 258 3.85 5.30 12.57
CA PRO A 258 4.22 6.13 13.70
C PRO A 258 2.99 6.82 14.30
N ALA A 259 2.88 6.86 15.63
CA ALA A 259 1.74 7.48 16.30
C ALA A 259 1.64 9.01 16.04
N ASP A 260 2.76 9.66 15.73
CA ASP A 260 2.80 11.03 15.24
C ASP A 260 3.13 11.03 13.73
N PRO A 261 2.13 11.27 12.84
CA PRO A 261 2.29 11.19 11.41
C PRO A 261 2.90 12.46 10.77
N ASN A 262 3.14 13.52 11.57
CA ASN A 262 3.47 14.84 11.04
C ASN A 262 4.95 15.00 10.68
N ASN A 263 5.19 15.72 9.57
CA ASN A 263 6.54 16.11 9.11
C ASN A 263 7.51 14.92 8.97
N LEU A 264 6.99 13.77 8.57
CA LEU A 264 7.82 12.60 8.30
C LEU A 264 8.48 12.71 6.93
N THR A 265 9.62 12.04 6.77
CA THR A 265 10.27 11.84 5.48
C THR A 265 10.17 10.36 5.11
N LEU A 266 9.44 10.07 4.05
CA LEU A 266 9.35 8.74 3.46
C LEU A 266 10.52 8.55 2.50
N LYS A 267 11.24 7.44 2.64
CA LYS A 267 12.28 6.98 1.71
C LYS A 267 11.95 5.57 1.27
N GLY A 268 11.89 5.32 -0.03
CA GLY A 268 11.59 4.00 -0.58
C GLY A 268 12.55 3.61 -1.69
N ARG A 269 12.94 2.34 -1.75
CA ARG A 269 13.83 1.81 -2.79
C ARG A 269 13.65 0.30 -2.97
N VAL A 270 13.99 -0.18 -4.15
CA VAL A 270 14.18 -1.62 -4.44
C VAL A 270 15.66 -1.88 -4.68
N GLN A 271 16.18 -2.95 -4.08
CA GLN A 271 17.55 -3.40 -4.25
C GLN A 271 17.55 -4.93 -4.46
N GLY A 272 17.88 -5.37 -5.68
CA GLY A 272 17.59 -6.75 -6.08
C GLY A 272 16.08 -7.03 -5.99
N ASP A 273 15.71 -8.08 -5.28
CA ASP A 273 14.31 -8.43 -5.05
C ASP A 273 13.74 -7.83 -3.74
N VAL A 274 14.56 -7.08 -2.98
CA VAL A 274 14.13 -6.53 -1.70
C VAL A 274 13.54 -5.14 -1.89
N TRP A 275 12.27 -5.01 -1.53
CA TRP A 275 11.53 -3.76 -1.43
C TRP A 275 11.71 -3.20 -0.04
N ARG A 276 12.18 -1.96 0.07
CA ARG A 276 12.52 -1.31 1.35
C ARG A 276 11.89 0.05 1.43
N LEU A 277 11.45 0.39 2.65
CA LEU A 277 10.91 1.69 2.96
C LEU A 277 11.38 2.11 4.35
N ALA A 278 11.59 3.40 4.55
CA ALA A 278 11.81 4.01 5.85
C ALA A 278 10.93 5.24 6.03
N LEU A 279 10.35 5.40 7.21
CA LEU A 279 9.73 6.65 7.67
C LEU A 279 10.67 7.28 8.70
N GLU A 280 11.22 8.45 8.39
CA GLU A 280 12.08 9.21 9.30
C GLU A 280 11.27 10.33 9.94
N ARG A 281 11.37 10.44 11.26
CA ARG A 281 10.77 11.53 12.04
C ARG A 281 11.57 12.82 11.92
N PRO A 282 10.94 14.00 12.16
CA PRO A 282 11.69 15.21 12.45
C PRO A 282 12.55 15.03 13.70
N ASP A 283 13.55 15.88 13.82
CA ASP A 283 14.47 15.87 14.94
C ASP A 283 13.74 16.08 16.27
N LEU A 284 14.10 15.26 17.26
CA LEU A 284 13.66 15.40 18.64
C LEU A 284 14.85 15.81 19.52
N LEU A 285 14.60 16.59 20.57
CA LEU A 285 15.62 17.01 21.52
C LEU A 285 15.49 16.19 22.81
N THR A 286 16.56 15.50 23.20
CA THR A 286 16.59 14.80 24.49
C THR A 286 16.79 15.79 25.65
N PRO A 287 16.13 15.58 26.80
CA PRO A 287 16.31 16.45 27.97
C PRO A 287 17.73 16.43 28.52
N SER A 288 18.16 17.56 29.12
CA SER A 288 19.49 17.72 29.74
C SER A 288 19.63 17.05 31.11
N ASN A 289 18.57 16.48 31.67
CA ASN A 289 18.57 15.92 33.02
C ASN A 289 18.60 14.37 33.04
N GLY A 290 18.98 13.75 31.91
CA GLY A 290 18.95 12.28 31.75
C GLY A 290 17.56 11.71 31.56
N GLY A 291 16.55 12.58 31.37
CA GLY A 291 15.20 12.15 31.02
C GLY A 291 15.12 11.48 29.63
N GLU A 292 14.03 10.81 29.39
CA GLU A 292 13.76 10.10 28.12
C GLU A 292 12.52 10.65 27.43
N VAL A 293 12.54 10.68 26.08
CA VAL A 293 11.41 11.08 25.25
C VAL A 293 10.75 9.82 24.72
N PRO A 294 9.45 9.60 24.99
CA PRO A 294 8.73 8.45 24.45
C PRO A 294 8.35 8.68 22.98
N VAL A 295 8.51 7.65 22.16
CA VAL A 295 8.13 7.61 20.76
C VAL A 295 7.39 6.31 20.51
N ALA A 296 6.12 6.40 20.12
CA ALA A 296 5.31 5.23 19.82
C ALA A 296 5.23 4.99 18.30
N VAL A 297 5.29 3.72 17.92
CA VAL A 297 5.11 3.26 16.55
C VAL A 297 4.37 1.93 16.55
N ASN A 298 3.46 1.76 15.62
CA ASN A 298 2.77 0.52 15.37
C ASN A 298 3.33 -0.14 14.10
N TRP A 299 3.31 -1.47 14.11
CA TRP A 299 3.74 -2.29 12.99
C TRP A 299 2.68 -3.32 12.67
N TRP A 300 2.46 -3.56 11.40
CA TRP A 300 1.61 -4.65 10.97
C TRP A 300 2.40 -5.59 10.05
N PHE A 301 2.48 -6.84 10.45
CA PHE A 301 3.04 -7.92 9.66
C PHE A 301 1.98 -8.99 9.50
N GLY A 302 1.26 -9.00 8.39
CA GLY A 302 0.14 -9.93 8.29
C GLY A 302 -0.69 -9.80 7.02
N PRO A 303 -1.81 -10.52 7.00
CA PRO A 303 -2.74 -10.46 5.90
C PRO A 303 -3.47 -9.10 5.86
N LYS A 304 -3.91 -8.73 4.68
CA LYS A 304 -4.80 -7.57 4.47
C LYS A 304 -6.25 -7.96 4.77
N ASP A 305 -6.48 -8.48 5.97
CA ASP A 305 -7.82 -8.84 6.43
C ASP A 305 -8.61 -7.59 6.82
N ARG A 306 -9.73 -7.37 6.13
CA ARG A 306 -10.56 -6.19 6.31
C ARG A 306 -11.14 -6.10 7.74
N THR A 307 -11.46 -7.22 8.35
CA THR A 307 -12.10 -7.25 9.68
C THR A 307 -11.09 -6.91 10.76
N MET A 308 -9.90 -7.47 10.67
CA MET A 308 -8.81 -7.17 11.59
C MET A 308 -8.28 -5.74 11.42
N LEU A 309 -8.13 -5.28 10.17
CA LEU A 309 -7.65 -3.92 9.88
C LEU A 309 -8.67 -2.83 10.25
N ALA A 310 -9.98 -3.16 10.30
CA ALA A 310 -11.01 -2.20 10.72
C ALA A 310 -10.88 -1.80 12.19
N THR A 311 -10.29 -2.65 13.03
CA THR A 311 -10.03 -2.41 14.46
C THR A 311 -8.61 -1.98 14.75
N ALA A 312 -7.74 -1.97 13.73
CA ALA A 312 -6.36 -1.54 13.86
C ALA A 312 -6.26 0.00 13.92
N PRO A 313 -5.31 0.56 14.70
CA PRO A 313 -5.07 2.00 14.78
C PRO A 313 -4.50 2.57 13.47
N ASP A 314 -4.26 3.88 13.48
CA ASP A 314 -3.45 4.60 12.48
C ASP A 314 -3.94 4.49 11.04
N HIS A 315 -5.27 4.43 10.84
CA HIS A 315 -5.89 4.37 9.50
C HIS A 315 -5.47 3.15 8.66
N LEU A 316 -4.96 2.07 9.28
CA LEU A 316 -4.50 0.85 8.58
C LEU A 316 -5.61 0.18 7.75
N SER A 317 -6.89 0.43 8.06
CA SER A 317 -8.02 -0.03 7.25
C SER A 317 -8.01 0.51 5.82
N GLN A 318 -7.36 1.65 5.58
CA GLN A 318 -7.23 2.25 4.24
C GLN A 318 -6.25 1.49 3.34
N ALA A 319 -5.39 0.61 3.90
CA ALA A 319 -4.54 -0.28 3.11
C ALA A 319 -5.36 -1.23 2.21
N VAL A 320 -6.64 -1.50 2.56
CA VAL A 320 -7.59 -2.21 1.70
C VAL A 320 -8.25 -1.21 0.75
N ASN A 321 -7.52 -0.87 -0.32
CA ASN A 321 -7.98 0.08 -1.32
C ASN A 321 -8.64 -0.62 -2.51
N PHE A 322 -9.90 -0.25 -2.81
CA PHE A 322 -10.65 -0.74 -3.98
C PHE A 322 -10.54 0.21 -5.19
N GLY A 323 -9.70 1.23 -5.10
CA GLY A 323 -9.54 2.23 -6.15
C GLY A 323 -10.83 2.98 -6.45
N MET A 324 -10.98 3.42 -7.71
CA MET A 324 -12.14 4.20 -8.16
C MET A 324 -13.46 3.41 -8.12
N PHE A 325 -13.41 2.09 -8.08
CA PHE A 325 -14.60 1.24 -7.98
C PHE A 325 -15.06 0.99 -6.54
N SER A 326 -14.46 1.64 -5.54
CA SER A 326 -14.77 1.44 -4.11
C SER A 326 -16.26 1.65 -3.79
N LEU A 327 -16.93 2.59 -4.47
CA LEU A 327 -18.35 2.87 -4.30
C LEU A 327 -19.25 1.65 -4.63
N ILE A 328 -18.83 0.84 -5.62
CA ILE A 328 -19.55 -0.36 -6.04
C ILE A 328 -19.00 -1.60 -5.33
N ALA A 329 -17.69 -1.69 -5.19
CA ALA A 329 -17.03 -2.87 -4.63
C ALA A 329 -17.41 -3.11 -3.16
N ARG A 330 -17.44 -2.05 -2.35
CA ARG A 330 -17.78 -2.16 -0.91
C ARG A 330 -19.19 -2.73 -0.67
N PRO A 331 -20.28 -2.22 -1.28
CA PRO A 331 -21.61 -2.81 -1.15
C PRO A 331 -21.67 -4.26 -1.64
N LEU A 332 -21.06 -4.56 -2.79
CA LEU A 332 -21.04 -5.92 -3.34
C LEU A 332 -20.33 -6.91 -2.39
N LEU A 333 -19.21 -6.49 -1.81
CA LEU A 333 -18.50 -7.31 -0.83
C LEU A 333 -19.33 -7.54 0.44
N THR A 334 -20.08 -6.52 0.89
CA THR A 334 -20.98 -6.65 2.04
C THR A 334 -22.12 -7.63 1.76
N ILE A 335 -22.72 -7.57 0.57
CA ILE A 335 -23.76 -8.53 0.13
C ILE A 335 -23.17 -9.93 0.00
N LEU A 336 -21.96 -10.06 -0.54
CA LEU A 336 -21.27 -11.34 -0.65
C LEU A 336 -21.01 -11.97 0.73
N ALA A 337 -20.52 -11.18 1.69
CA ALA A 337 -20.29 -11.61 3.06
C ALA A 337 -21.63 -12.02 3.75
N PHE A 338 -22.70 -11.28 3.48
CA PHE A 338 -24.04 -11.63 3.94
C PHE A 338 -24.49 -12.99 3.40
N PHE A 339 -24.36 -13.25 2.10
CA PHE A 339 -24.69 -14.57 1.54
C PHE A 339 -23.82 -15.68 2.13
N HIS A 340 -22.51 -15.41 2.30
CA HIS A 340 -21.62 -16.37 2.91
C HIS A 340 -22.02 -16.73 4.34
N SER A 341 -22.53 -15.78 5.14
CA SER A 341 -22.97 -16.06 6.50
C SER A 341 -24.13 -17.05 6.60
N PHE A 342 -24.95 -17.15 5.54
CA PHE A 342 -26.04 -18.12 5.45
C PHE A 342 -25.61 -19.50 4.96
N VAL A 343 -24.72 -19.52 3.93
CA VAL A 343 -24.42 -20.78 3.24
C VAL A 343 -23.08 -21.39 3.67
N GLY A 344 -22.23 -20.66 4.40
CA GLY A 344 -20.93 -21.11 4.87
C GLY A 344 -19.91 -21.48 3.76
N ASN A 345 -20.24 -21.19 2.49
CA ASN A 345 -19.42 -21.51 1.33
C ASN A 345 -19.33 -20.33 0.37
N TRP A 346 -18.09 -19.84 0.14
CA TRP A 346 -17.83 -18.69 -0.72
C TRP A 346 -18.24 -18.91 -2.18
N GLY A 347 -18.08 -20.14 -2.71
CA GLY A 347 -18.47 -20.47 -4.08
C GLY A 347 -19.97 -20.30 -4.31
N ILE A 348 -20.81 -20.82 -3.40
CA ILE A 348 -22.25 -20.67 -3.46
C ILE A 348 -22.66 -19.21 -3.28
N ALA A 349 -22.02 -18.49 -2.34
CA ALA A 349 -22.25 -17.07 -2.13
C ALA A 349 -21.98 -16.23 -3.39
N ILE A 350 -20.91 -16.53 -4.14
CA ILE A 350 -20.59 -15.88 -5.43
C ILE A 350 -21.67 -16.16 -6.47
N LEU A 351 -22.16 -17.40 -6.55
CA LEU A 351 -23.26 -17.75 -7.49
C LEU A 351 -24.53 -16.99 -7.13
N MET A 352 -24.89 -16.90 -5.84
CA MET A 352 -26.05 -16.14 -5.38
C MET A 352 -25.91 -14.64 -5.71
N LEU A 353 -24.75 -14.04 -5.45
CA LEU A 353 -24.48 -12.64 -5.79
C LEU A 353 -24.59 -12.42 -7.30
N THR A 354 -24.03 -13.31 -8.11
CA THR A 354 -24.09 -13.24 -9.57
C THR A 354 -25.53 -13.31 -10.07
N PHE A 355 -26.34 -14.19 -9.48
CA PHE A 355 -27.76 -14.30 -9.80
C PHE A 355 -28.51 -12.99 -9.48
N CYS A 356 -28.32 -12.44 -8.27
CA CYS A 356 -28.92 -11.17 -7.88
C CYS A 356 -28.55 -10.03 -8.85
N ILE A 357 -27.27 -9.91 -9.19
CA ILE A 357 -26.78 -8.91 -10.16
C ILE A 357 -27.48 -9.10 -11.51
N ARG A 358 -27.61 -10.33 -12.00
CA ARG A 358 -28.30 -10.62 -13.26
C ARG A 358 -29.77 -10.24 -13.23
N VAL A 359 -30.47 -10.53 -12.12
CA VAL A 359 -31.88 -10.15 -11.94
C VAL A 359 -32.05 -8.63 -11.96
N VAL A 360 -31.19 -7.90 -11.23
CA VAL A 360 -31.23 -6.43 -11.21
C VAL A 360 -30.97 -5.82 -12.58
N PHE A 361 -30.02 -6.36 -13.34
CA PHE A 361 -29.68 -5.86 -14.69
C PHE A 361 -30.54 -6.46 -15.81
N TRP A 362 -31.43 -7.41 -15.51
CA TRP A 362 -32.31 -8.04 -16.51
C TRP A 362 -33.08 -7.03 -17.37
N PRO A 363 -33.82 -6.03 -16.80
CA PRO A 363 -34.61 -5.11 -17.62
C PRO A 363 -33.74 -4.23 -18.52
N LEU A 364 -32.53 -3.89 -18.09
CA LEU A 364 -31.57 -3.12 -18.85
C LEU A 364 -31.01 -3.97 -20.03
N SER A 365 -30.64 -5.20 -19.74
CA SER A 365 -30.16 -6.17 -20.75
C SER A 365 -31.23 -6.43 -21.82
N GLN A 366 -32.51 -6.62 -21.45
CA GLN A 366 -33.60 -6.80 -22.37
C GLN A 366 -33.75 -5.61 -23.33
N LYS A 367 -33.66 -4.37 -22.82
CA LYS A 367 -33.72 -3.17 -23.68
C LYS A 367 -32.53 -3.10 -24.62
N SER A 368 -31.33 -3.45 -24.16
CA SER A 368 -30.12 -3.48 -25.00
C SER A 368 -30.21 -4.52 -26.10
N PHE A 369 -30.66 -5.74 -25.79
CA PHE A 369 -30.86 -6.79 -26.81
C PHE A 369 -31.90 -6.40 -27.86
N LYS A 370 -33.03 -5.80 -27.45
CA LYS A 370 -34.06 -5.32 -28.37
C LYS A 370 -33.53 -4.24 -29.32
N SER A 371 -32.74 -3.29 -28.78
CA SER A 371 -32.10 -2.27 -29.62
C SER A 371 -31.10 -2.86 -30.62
N MET A 372 -30.30 -3.85 -30.17
CA MET A 372 -29.35 -4.54 -31.04
C MET A 372 -30.02 -5.37 -32.14
N GLU A 373 -31.17 -6.00 -31.84
CA GLU A 373 -31.99 -6.71 -32.85
C GLU A 373 -32.58 -5.75 -33.89
N GLN A 374 -33.04 -4.59 -33.44
CA GLN A 374 -33.52 -3.54 -34.36
C GLN A 374 -32.39 -3.04 -35.26
N MET A 375 -31.19 -2.81 -34.70
CA MET A 375 -30.01 -2.43 -35.48
C MET A 375 -29.63 -3.48 -36.54
N LYS A 376 -29.69 -4.79 -36.18
CA LYS A 376 -29.45 -5.89 -37.13
C LYS A 376 -30.46 -5.91 -38.29
N LYS A 377 -31.74 -5.56 -38.02
CA LYS A 377 -32.79 -5.46 -39.08
C LYS A 377 -32.56 -4.24 -39.99
N LEU A 378 -31.98 -3.17 -39.47
CA LEU A 378 -31.65 -1.96 -40.24
C LEU A 378 -30.43 -2.14 -41.16
N GLN A 379 -29.45 -2.99 -40.80
CA GLN A 379 -28.21 -3.20 -41.56
C GLN A 379 -28.45 -3.52 -43.05
N PRO A 380 -29.35 -4.47 -43.44
CA PRO A 380 -29.60 -4.76 -44.87
C PRO A 380 -30.28 -3.58 -45.58
N MET A 381 -31.12 -2.80 -44.87
CA MET A 381 -31.76 -1.61 -45.44
C MET A 381 -30.73 -0.50 -45.68
N MET A 382 -29.83 -0.28 -44.75
CA MET A 382 -28.71 0.67 -44.91
C MET A 382 -27.79 0.27 -46.08
N LYS A 383 -27.53 -1.02 -46.26
CA LYS A 383 -26.74 -1.51 -47.41
C LYS A 383 -27.40 -1.20 -48.72
N LYS A 384 -28.70 -1.49 -48.85
CA LYS A 384 -29.52 -1.17 -50.06
C LYS A 384 -29.56 0.36 -50.31
N LEU A 385 -29.67 1.17 -49.27
CA LEU A 385 -29.70 2.62 -49.38
C LEU A 385 -28.36 3.18 -49.89
N ARG A 386 -27.24 2.65 -49.38
CA ARG A 386 -25.90 2.99 -49.87
C ARG A 386 -25.65 2.58 -51.30
N GLU A 387 -26.20 1.44 -51.74
CA GLU A 387 -26.11 0.98 -53.13
C GLU A 387 -26.96 1.84 -54.05
N LYS A 388 -28.15 2.30 -53.60
CA LYS A 388 -29.10 3.13 -54.37
C LYS A 388 -28.57 4.56 -54.57
N HIS A 389 -27.86 5.13 -53.56
CA HIS A 389 -27.40 6.52 -53.59
C HIS A 389 -25.86 6.60 -53.55
N LYS A 390 -25.16 5.79 -54.36
CA LYS A 390 -23.69 5.74 -54.42
C LYS A 390 -23.06 7.11 -54.76
N ASP A 391 -23.73 7.89 -55.61
CA ASP A 391 -23.20 9.13 -56.17
C ASP A 391 -23.83 10.40 -55.58
N ASP A 392 -24.85 10.26 -54.73
CA ASP A 392 -25.54 11.37 -54.07
C ASP A 392 -25.51 11.27 -52.52
N LYS A 393 -24.51 11.91 -51.93
CA LYS A 393 -24.32 11.88 -50.47
C LYS A 393 -25.39 12.65 -49.68
N GLU A 394 -26.04 13.67 -50.32
CA GLU A 394 -27.07 14.45 -49.62
C GLU A 394 -28.39 13.66 -49.56
N ALA A 395 -28.79 13.03 -50.64
CA ALA A 395 -29.96 12.15 -50.68
C ALA A 395 -29.76 10.94 -49.75
N LEU A 396 -28.52 10.35 -49.69
CA LEU A 396 -28.16 9.26 -48.79
C LEU A 396 -28.33 9.67 -47.33
N ASN A 397 -27.78 10.82 -46.93
CA ASN A 397 -27.88 11.30 -45.55
C ASN A 397 -29.34 11.60 -45.15
N LYS A 398 -30.12 12.17 -46.05
CA LYS A 398 -31.54 12.48 -45.83
C LYS A 398 -32.38 11.22 -45.64
N GLU A 399 -32.22 10.22 -46.52
CA GLU A 399 -32.91 8.94 -46.39
C GLU A 399 -32.39 8.10 -45.21
N MET A 400 -31.07 8.17 -44.87
CA MET A 400 -30.54 7.54 -43.67
C MET A 400 -31.13 8.16 -42.39
N MET A 401 -31.30 9.48 -42.32
CA MET A 401 -31.95 10.12 -41.17
C MET A 401 -33.44 9.78 -41.03
N GLN A 402 -34.13 9.43 -42.12
CA GLN A 402 -35.52 8.97 -42.05
C GLN A 402 -35.63 7.51 -41.61
N LEU A 403 -34.58 6.70 -41.78
CA LEU A 403 -34.55 5.31 -41.42
C LEU A 403 -34.25 5.09 -39.89
N TYR A 404 -33.59 6.08 -39.24
CA TYR A 404 -33.27 6.07 -37.81
C TYR A 404 -34.41 6.66 -36.98
#